data_4f8a1178d20b0d54ade8296822614469
#
_entry.id   4f8a1178d20b0d54ade8296822614469
#
_cell.length_a   1.000
_cell.length_b   1.000
_cell.length_c   1.000
_cell.angle_alpha   90.00
_cell.angle_beta   90.00
_cell.angle_gamma   90.00
#
_symmetry.space_group_name_H-M   'P 1'
#
loop_
_entity.id
_entity.type
_entity.pdbx_description
1 polymer ?
#
loop_
_entity_poly.entity_id
_entity_poly.type
_entity_poly.pdbx_seq_one_letter_code
_entity_poly.pdbx_strand_id
1 'polypeptide(L)'
;MRSLRMKMVMIMVILILALMLTTGAFLMSGVGNFYVSQFYEQMEETFTPEFIVQLQRLSEEDNAPAQMKALLMAQAGLGIDITGRNVYILDQTGSVLDSSNQKTSVAMTQNILSAMNGEVGQSSAITNNYMDLAVPVDAASGSYIAYIRDNRATVDALTSELLSIILRALVLGLVICVILSFLLSQILITPIRALTIGTKRVAAGDYTGRVTVDSRDEIGDLTQNFNHMAKVLQDTIAEAENERNKLSTLFLHMTDGVVAF
;
A
#
# COMPACT_ATOMS: atom_id res chain seq x y z
N MET A 1 3.37 16.99 28.55
CA MET A 1 2.73 15.69 28.18
C MET A 1 1.82 15.92 26.97
N ARG A 2 2.02 15.23 25.87
CA ARG A 2 1.14 15.34 24.70
C ARG A 2 -0.27 14.87 25.08
N SER A 3 -1.29 15.68 24.75
CA SER A 3 -2.68 15.33 25.09
C SER A 3 -3.07 14.00 24.45
N LEU A 4 -3.97 13.24 25.05
CA LEU A 4 -4.47 11.97 24.54
C LEU A 4 -4.98 12.12 23.10
N ARG A 5 -5.60 13.27 22.79
CA ARG A 5 -6.01 13.63 21.42
C ARG A 5 -4.86 13.57 20.41
N MET A 6 -3.72 14.20 20.73
CA MET A 6 -2.57 14.24 19.82
C MET A 6 -1.95 12.85 19.61
N LYS A 7 -1.97 11.99 20.64
CA LYS A 7 -1.51 10.59 20.49
C LYS A 7 -2.42 9.80 19.56
N MET A 8 -3.74 9.92 19.69
CA MET A 8 -4.69 9.24 18.79
C MET A 8 -4.56 9.71 17.34
N VAL A 9 -4.48 11.03 17.10
CA VAL A 9 -4.24 11.57 15.75
C VAL A 9 -2.97 10.99 15.15
N MET A 10 -1.86 11.01 15.91
CA MET A 10 -0.58 10.46 15.43
C MET A 10 -0.68 8.98 15.07
N ILE A 11 -1.33 8.17 15.92
CA ILE A 11 -1.48 6.73 15.67
C ILE A 11 -2.29 6.51 14.38
N MET A 12 -3.41 7.21 14.20
CA MET A 12 -4.23 7.10 12.99
C MET A 12 -3.49 7.54 11.74
N VAL A 13 -2.74 8.64 11.79
CA VAL A 13 -1.94 9.11 10.66
C VAL A 13 -0.85 8.10 10.30
N ILE A 14 -0.12 7.58 11.29
CA ILE A 14 0.91 6.57 11.06
C ILE A 14 0.32 5.30 10.44
N LEU A 15 -0.84 4.86 10.92
CA LEU A 15 -1.52 3.67 10.41
C LEU A 15 -1.95 3.84 8.95
N ILE A 16 -2.53 4.99 8.58
CA ILE A 16 -2.90 5.30 7.20
C ILE A 16 -1.66 5.38 6.31
N LEU A 17 -0.59 6.05 6.75
CA LEU A 17 0.65 6.12 6.00
C LEU A 17 1.26 4.74 5.78
N ALA A 18 1.32 3.90 6.81
CA ALA A 18 1.83 2.54 6.71
C ALA A 18 0.99 1.70 5.73
N LEU A 19 -0.34 1.77 5.81
CA LEU A 19 -1.24 1.05 4.92
C LEU A 19 -1.05 1.51 3.47
N MET A 20 -0.99 2.82 3.22
CA MET A 20 -0.81 3.38 1.88
C MET A 20 0.57 3.04 1.28
N LEU A 21 1.63 3.08 2.08
CA LEU A 21 2.97 2.68 1.63
C LEU A 21 3.04 1.21 1.26
N THR A 22 2.48 0.33 2.09
CA THR A 22 2.48 -1.11 1.81
C THR A 22 1.63 -1.45 0.59
N THR A 23 0.42 -0.90 0.48
CA THR A 23 -0.46 -1.11 -0.67
C THR A 23 0.16 -0.53 -1.95
N GLY A 24 0.75 0.66 -1.87
CA GLY A 24 1.42 1.30 -3.01
C GLY A 24 2.61 0.48 -3.50
N ALA A 25 3.48 0.03 -2.62
CA ALA A 25 4.62 -0.82 -2.96
C ALA A 25 4.18 -2.15 -3.59
N PHE A 26 3.12 -2.78 -3.04
CA PHE A 26 2.55 -4.01 -3.58
C PHE A 26 1.98 -3.82 -4.99
N LEU A 27 1.21 -2.76 -5.21
CA LEU A 27 0.63 -2.45 -6.53
C LEU A 27 1.72 -2.15 -7.57
N MET A 28 2.70 -1.32 -7.23
CA MET A 28 3.80 -0.99 -8.16
C MET A 28 4.62 -2.23 -8.53
N SER A 29 4.96 -3.08 -7.57
CA SER A 29 5.65 -4.34 -7.83
C SER A 29 4.77 -5.31 -8.64
N GLY A 30 3.49 -5.41 -8.32
CA GLY A 30 2.53 -6.27 -9.02
C GLY A 30 2.36 -5.89 -10.48
N VAL A 31 2.23 -4.61 -10.80
CA VAL A 31 2.11 -4.11 -12.17
C VAL A 31 3.37 -4.40 -12.97
N GLY A 32 4.55 -4.12 -12.41
CA GLY A 32 5.81 -4.41 -13.09
C GLY A 32 5.97 -5.90 -13.44
N ASN A 33 5.73 -6.76 -12.47
CA ASN A 33 5.80 -8.22 -12.66
C ASN A 33 4.77 -8.74 -13.66
N PHE A 34 3.54 -8.21 -13.61
CA PHE A 34 2.46 -8.57 -14.53
C PHE A 34 2.84 -8.28 -15.99
N TYR A 35 3.35 -7.08 -16.26
CA TYR A 35 3.76 -6.70 -17.62
C TYR A 35 4.94 -7.52 -18.14
N VAL A 36 5.92 -7.80 -17.28
CA VAL A 36 7.05 -8.67 -17.64
C VAL A 36 6.55 -10.08 -17.95
N SER A 37 5.72 -10.66 -17.10
CA SER A 37 5.15 -12.00 -17.32
C SER A 37 4.31 -12.04 -18.59
N GLN A 38 3.44 -11.06 -18.79
CA GLN A 38 2.59 -10.96 -19.98
C GLN A 38 3.40 -10.82 -21.28
N PHE A 39 4.51 -10.08 -21.25
CA PHE A 39 5.38 -9.96 -22.41
C PHE A 39 5.95 -11.32 -22.81
N TYR A 40 6.53 -12.07 -21.88
CA TYR A 40 7.14 -13.37 -22.20
C TYR A 40 6.11 -14.43 -22.56
N GLU A 41 4.96 -14.48 -21.88
CA GLU A 41 3.85 -15.38 -22.23
C GLU A 41 3.37 -15.11 -23.67
N GLN A 42 3.20 -13.85 -24.04
CA GLN A 42 2.80 -13.45 -25.38
C GLN A 42 3.86 -13.78 -26.44
N MET A 43 5.14 -13.69 -26.08
CA MET A 43 6.23 -14.11 -26.96
C MET A 43 6.26 -15.62 -27.14
N GLU A 44 6.08 -16.39 -26.09
CA GLU A 44 6.04 -17.86 -26.13
C GLU A 44 4.87 -18.37 -26.98
N GLU A 45 3.69 -17.77 -26.82
CA GLU A 45 2.51 -18.08 -27.66
C GLU A 45 2.72 -17.72 -29.14
N THR A 46 3.53 -16.73 -29.44
CA THR A 46 3.77 -16.28 -30.82
C THR A 46 4.88 -17.06 -31.51
N PHE A 47 5.99 -17.31 -30.82
CA PHE A 47 7.12 -18.05 -31.34
C PHE A 47 6.95 -19.56 -31.22
N THR A 48 5.84 -20.08 -31.76
CA THR A 48 5.63 -21.52 -31.82
C THR A 48 6.64 -22.19 -32.78
N PRO A 49 6.87 -23.52 -32.64
CA PRO A 49 7.75 -24.24 -33.56
C PRO A 49 7.38 -24.06 -35.06
N GLU A 50 6.07 -23.98 -35.36
CA GLU A 50 5.56 -23.77 -36.70
C GLU A 50 5.92 -22.36 -37.23
N PHE A 51 5.86 -21.35 -36.37
CA PHE A 51 6.22 -19.99 -36.73
C PHE A 51 7.74 -19.84 -36.95
N ILE A 52 8.55 -20.51 -36.11
CA ILE A 52 10.00 -20.56 -36.30
C ILE A 52 10.35 -21.21 -37.64
N VAL A 53 9.69 -22.31 -38.02
CA VAL A 53 9.89 -22.94 -39.34
C VAL A 53 9.51 -22.01 -40.52
N GLN A 54 8.49 -21.18 -40.33
CA GLN A 54 8.16 -20.16 -41.35
C GLN A 54 9.27 -19.12 -41.50
N LEU A 55 9.82 -18.62 -40.36
CA LEU A 55 10.97 -17.71 -40.39
C LEU A 55 12.20 -18.33 -41.03
N GLN A 56 12.46 -19.63 -40.76
CA GLN A 56 13.55 -20.38 -41.38
C GLN A 56 13.40 -20.52 -42.93
N ARG A 57 12.19 -20.71 -43.42
CA ARG A 57 11.95 -20.74 -44.89
C ARG A 57 12.23 -19.39 -45.54
N LEU A 58 11.78 -18.29 -44.90
CA LEU A 58 12.02 -16.95 -45.43
C LEU A 58 13.48 -16.54 -45.36
N SER A 59 14.26 -17.12 -44.45
CA SER A 59 15.69 -16.85 -44.34
C SER A 59 16.54 -17.39 -45.52
N GLU A 60 15.97 -18.30 -46.31
CA GLU A 60 16.61 -18.85 -47.54
C GLU A 60 16.26 -18.08 -48.82
N GLU A 61 15.30 -17.12 -48.74
CA GLU A 61 14.85 -16.35 -49.90
C GLU A 61 15.68 -15.07 -50.15
N ASP A 62 15.58 -14.56 -51.37
CA ASP A 62 16.18 -13.27 -51.73
C ASP A 62 15.55 -12.15 -50.83
N ASN A 63 16.39 -11.30 -50.23
CA ASN A 63 16.00 -10.24 -49.31
C ASN A 63 15.36 -10.77 -48.00
N ALA A 64 15.88 -11.87 -47.48
CA ALA A 64 15.42 -12.53 -46.23
C ALA A 64 15.15 -11.57 -45.05
N PRO A 65 16.03 -10.60 -44.69
CA PRO A 65 15.78 -9.73 -43.55
C PRO A 65 14.49 -8.92 -43.67
N ALA A 66 14.17 -8.40 -44.87
CA ALA A 66 12.96 -7.60 -45.08
C ALA A 66 11.70 -8.47 -45.05
N GLN A 67 11.74 -9.69 -45.56
CA GLN A 67 10.60 -10.63 -45.52
C GLN A 67 10.34 -11.14 -44.11
N MET A 68 11.37 -11.52 -43.38
CA MET A 68 11.27 -11.92 -41.97
C MET A 68 10.70 -10.79 -41.11
N LYS A 69 11.18 -9.56 -41.28
CA LYS A 69 10.62 -8.38 -40.60
C LYS A 69 9.13 -8.20 -40.95
N ALA A 70 8.76 -8.29 -42.23
CA ALA A 70 7.38 -8.14 -42.67
C ALA A 70 6.45 -9.20 -42.02
N LEU A 71 6.90 -10.45 -41.95
CA LEU A 71 6.18 -11.53 -41.29
C LEU A 71 6.02 -11.26 -39.80
N LEU A 72 7.07 -10.84 -39.09
CA LEU A 72 7.02 -10.48 -37.69
C LEU A 72 6.08 -9.29 -37.45
N MET A 73 6.14 -8.27 -38.28
CA MET A 73 5.25 -7.10 -38.16
C MET A 73 3.78 -7.44 -38.43
N ALA A 74 3.49 -8.42 -39.28
CA ALA A 74 2.12 -8.87 -39.54
C ALA A 74 1.53 -9.73 -38.42
N GLN A 75 2.36 -10.18 -37.48
CA GLN A 75 1.93 -11.07 -36.40
C GLN A 75 1.24 -10.27 -35.29
N ALA A 76 -0.09 -10.41 -35.22
CA ALA A 76 -0.91 -9.70 -34.21
C ALA A 76 -0.48 -10.01 -32.75
N GLY A 77 0.00 -11.24 -32.50
CA GLY A 77 0.51 -11.66 -31.18
C GLY A 77 1.71 -10.86 -30.68
N LEU A 78 2.48 -10.22 -31.57
CA LEU A 78 3.61 -9.38 -31.16
C LEU A 78 3.20 -7.98 -30.69
N GLY A 79 1.98 -7.52 -30.98
CA GLY A 79 1.45 -6.24 -30.51
C GLY A 79 2.28 -5.00 -30.92
N ILE A 80 2.98 -5.06 -32.06
CA ILE A 80 3.95 -4.04 -32.47
C ILE A 80 3.30 -2.66 -32.62
N ASP A 81 2.12 -2.60 -33.20
CA ASP A 81 1.38 -1.34 -33.45
C ASP A 81 0.75 -0.75 -32.20
N ILE A 82 0.50 -1.57 -31.17
CA ILE A 82 -0.26 -1.16 -29.98
C ILE A 82 0.66 -0.78 -28.81
N THR A 83 1.79 -1.46 -28.68
CA THR A 83 2.68 -1.33 -27.51
C THR A 83 3.96 -0.55 -27.79
N GLY A 84 4.23 -0.18 -29.06
CA GLY A 84 5.47 0.48 -29.45
C GLY A 84 6.69 -0.44 -29.43
N ARG A 85 6.46 -1.75 -29.57
CA ARG A 85 7.51 -2.76 -29.69
C ARG A 85 8.26 -2.59 -30.99
N ASN A 86 9.57 -2.82 -30.96
CA ASN A 86 10.43 -2.74 -32.11
C ASN A 86 10.95 -4.13 -32.45
N VAL A 87 10.96 -4.42 -33.73
CA VAL A 87 11.49 -5.66 -34.31
C VAL A 87 12.79 -5.36 -35.03
N TYR A 88 13.76 -6.21 -34.83
CA TYR A 88 15.05 -6.15 -35.49
C TYR A 88 15.39 -7.53 -36.04
N ILE A 89 15.97 -7.57 -37.23
CA ILE A 89 16.63 -8.75 -37.77
C ILE A 89 18.13 -8.50 -37.70
N LEU A 90 18.81 -9.36 -36.94
CA LEU A 90 20.26 -9.25 -36.72
C LEU A 90 20.98 -10.40 -37.45
N ASP A 91 22.23 -10.16 -37.76
CA ASP A 91 23.16 -11.22 -38.20
C ASP A 91 23.76 -11.97 -37.00
N GLN A 92 24.60 -12.95 -37.26
CA GLN A 92 25.32 -13.73 -36.24
C GLN A 92 26.26 -12.90 -35.37
N THR A 93 26.64 -11.69 -35.80
CA THR A 93 27.51 -10.78 -35.05
C THR A 93 26.69 -9.82 -34.16
N GLY A 94 25.34 -9.86 -34.22
CA GLY A 94 24.46 -8.94 -33.55
C GLY A 94 24.28 -7.60 -34.28
N SER A 95 24.77 -7.49 -35.53
CA SER A 95 24.59 -6.29 -36.35
C SER A 95 23.18 -6.24 -36.93
N VAL A 96 22.57 -5.06 -36.97
CA VAL A 96 21.22 -4.87 -37.50
C VAL A 96 21.22 -4.91 -39.01
N LEU A 97 20.49 -5.88 -39.56
CA LEU A 97 20.28 -6.01 -41.03
C LEU A 97 19.02 -5.24 -41.46
N ASP A 98 17.94 -5.32 -40.64
CA ASP A 98 16.71 -4.57 -40.86
C ASP A 98 15.98 -4.32 -39.54
N SER A 99 15.15 -3.29 -39.50
CA SER A 99 14.40 -2.93 -38.28
C SER A 99 13.07 -2.21 -38.54
N SER A 100 12.11 -2.33 -37.66
CA SER A 100 10.81 -1.62 -37.72
C SER A 100 10.93 -0.11 -37.52
N ASN A 101 11.93 0.35 -36.77
CA ASN A 101 12.13 1.76 -36.39
C ASN A 101 13.31 2.43 -37.13
N GLN A 102 13.82 1.82 -38.20
CA GLN A 102 14.94 2.31 -39.02
C GLN A 102 16.27 2.52 -38.27
N LYS A 103 16.40 1.99 -37.04
CA LYS A 103 17.68 2.02 -36.33
C LYS A 103 18.64 0.99 -36.90
N THR A 104 19.88 1.40 -37.07
CA THR A 104 20.95 0.61 -37.61
C THR A 104 21.83 -0.06 -36.56
N SER A 105 21.57 0.16 -35.30
CA SER A 105 22.30 -0.46 -34.19
C SER A 105 21.41 -0.69 -32.99
N VAL A 106 21.66 -1.78 -32.25
CA VAL A 106 21.09 -2.09 -30.98
C VAL A 106 22.20 -2.32 -29.93
N ALA A 107 21.92 -2.06 -28.67
CA ALA A 107 22.86 -2.44 -27.63
C ALA A 107 22.90 -3.97 -27.52
N MET A 108 24.09 -4.53 -27.40
CA MET A 108 24.27 -5.95 -27.17
C MET A 108 23.69 -6.34 -25.80
N THR A 109 22.63 -7.14 -25.81
CA THR A 109 21.96 -7.60 -24.57
C THR A 109 22.37 -9.05 -24.28
N GLN A 110 22.10 -9.48 -23.03
CA GLN A 110 22.33 -10.88 -22.66
C GLN A 110 21.49 -11.83 -23.54
N ASN A 111 20.27 -11.41 -23.92
CA ASN A 111 19.39 -12.21 -24.76
C ASN A 111 19.93 -12.34 -26.21
N ILE A 112 20.50 -11.28 -26.77
CA ILE A 112 21.19 -11.34 -28.07
C ILE A 112 22.38 -12.30 -27.98
N LEU A 113 23.19 -12.23 -26.93
CA LEU A 113 24.32 -13.13 -26.71
C LEU A 113 23.88 -14.60 -26.59
N SER A 114 22.78 -14.89 -25.91
CA SER A 114 22.21 -16.24 -25.88
C SER A 114 21.79 -16.71 -27.28
N ALA A 115 21.13 -15.84 -28.06
CA ALA A 115 20.69 -16.19 -29.41
C ALA A 115 21.88 -16.40 -30.38
N MET A 116 22.98 -15.67 -30.23
CA MET A 116 24.23 -15.92 -30.97
C MET A 116 24.82 -17.31 -30.69
N ASN A 117 24.54 -17.87 -29.50
CA ASN A 117 24.95 -19.23 -29.11
C ASN A 117 23.92 -20.32 -29.49
N GLY A 118 22.85 -19.94 -30.22
CA GLY A 118 21.78 -20.87 -30.64
C GLY A 118 20.70 -21.14 -29.59
N GLU A 119 20.68 -20.39 -28.49
CA GLU A 119 19.66 -20.51 -27.44
C GLU A 119 18.69 -19.34 -27.48
N VAL A 120 17.40 -19.57 -27.18
CA VAL A 120 16.43 -18.47 -27.05
C VAL A 120 16.79 -17.59 -25.87
N GLY A 121 17.09 -16.33 -26.14
CA GLY A 121 17.37 -15.34 -25.11
C GLY A 121 16.08 -14.70 -24.59
N GLN A 122 15.65 -15.10 -23.38
CA GLN A 122 14.43 -14.61 -22.71
C GLN A 122 14.66 -14.22 -21.23
N SER A 123 15.87 -13.80 -20.89
CA SER A 123 16.20 -13.40 -19.54
C SER A 123 15.64 -12.00 -19.24
N SER A 124 14.77 -11.90 -18.24
CA SER A 124 14.28 -10.61 -17.73
C SER A 124 15.06 -10.19 -16.50
N ALA A 125 15.99 -9.28 -16.64
CA ALA A 125 16.46 -8.54 -15.48
C ALA A 125 15.43 -7.44 -15.16
N ILE A 126 14.78 -7.52 -14.00
CA ILE A 126 13.79 -6.53 -13.50
C ILE A 126 14.37 -5.10 -13.48
N THR A 127 15.71 -4.99 -13.46
CA THR A 127 16.44 -3.72 -13.44
C THR A 127 16.62 -3.07 -14.83
N ASN A 128 16.32 -3.78 -15.92
CA ASN A 128 16.47 -3.23 -17.26
C ASN A 128 15.30 -2.31 -17.63
N ASN A 129 15.58 -1.18 -18.28
CA ASN A 129 14.56 -0.24 -18.79
C ASN A 129 13.85 -0.75 -20.06
N TYR A 130 13.94 -2.02 -20.39
CA TYR A 130 13.33 -2.67 -21.56
C TYR A 130 13.11 -4.15 -21.26
N MET A 131 12.16 -4.73 -22.00
CA MET A 131 11.97 -6.18 -22.09
C MET A 131 12.40 -6.58 -23.51
N ASP A 132 13.12 -7.67 -23.65
CA ASP A 132 13.59 -8.13 -24.93
C ASP A 132 13.56 -9.65 -25.05
N LEU A 133 13.36 -10.11 -26.27
CA LEU A 133 13.44 -11.50 -26.68
C LEU A 133 14.34 -11.59 -27.89
N ALA A 134 15.24 -12.58 -27.92
CA ALA A 134 16.07 -12.89 -29.04
C ALA A 134 15.91 -14.37 -29.39
N VAL A 135 15.45 -14.65 -30.62
CA VAL A 135 15.19 -16.00 -31.10
C VAL A 135 16.15 -16.27 -32.26
N PRO A 136 17.04 -17.30 -32.16
CA PRO A 136 17.88 -17.70 -33.25
C PRO A 136 17.06 -18.35 -34.37
N VAL A 137 17.35 -18.00 -35.60
CA VAL A 137 16.71 -18.55 -36.81
C VAL A 137 17.84 -19.11 -37.68
N ASP A 138 18.06 -20.42 -37.56
CA ASP A 138 19.10 -21.11 -38.32
C ASP A 138 18.62 -21.45 -39.73
N ALA A 139 19.42 -21.13 -40.73
CA ALA A 139 19.15 -21.43 -42.10
C ALA A 139 20.42 -22.02 -42.78
N ALA A 140 20.25 -22.71 -43.90
CA ALA A 140 21.34 -23.27 -44.65
C ALA A 140 22.30 -22.19 -45.21
N SER A 141 21.80 -20.96 -45.42
CA SER A 141 22.53 -19.82 -45.96
C SER A 141 23.16 -18.89 -44.92
N GLY A 142 22.94 -19.14 -43.64
CA GLY A 142 23.41 -18.32 -42.53
C GLY A 142 22.39 -18.25 -41.38
N SER A 143 22.83 -17.92 -40.16
CA SER A 143 21.92 -17.76 -39.03
C SER A 143 21.55 -16.30 -38.87
N TYR A 144 20.28 -16.06 -38.64
CA TYR A 144 19.71 -14.76 -38.29
C TYR A 144 19.19 -14.78 -36.84
N ILE A 145 19.02 -13.60 -36.27
CA ILE A 145 18.39 -13.46 -34.95
C ILE A 145 17.16 -12.55 -35.09
N ALA A 146 15.98 -13.09 -34.80
CA ALA A 146 14.77 -12.30 -34.65
C ALA A 146 14.76 -11.68 -33.23
N TYR A 147 14.97 -10.37 -33.16
CA TYR A 147 15.07 -9.65 -31.91
C TYR A 147 13.89 -8.70 -31.73
N ILE A 148 13.17 -8.87 -30.64
CA ILE A 148 12.03 -8.04 -30.27
C ILE A 148 12.37 -7.30 -29.03
N ARG A 149 12.18 -5.99 -29.04
CA ARG A 149 12.44 -5.12 -27.92
C ARG A 149 11.21 -4.28 -27.61
N ASP A 150 10.70 -4.41 -26.38
CA ASP A 150 9.65 -3.55 -25.86
C ASP A 150 10.27 -2.36 -25.11
N ASN A 151 9.72 -1.19 -25.34
CA ASN A 151 10.07 -0.01 -24.55
C ASN A 151 9.19 0.02 -23.32
N ARG A 152 9.77 0.03 -22.13
CA ARG A 152 9.04 0.16 -20.86
C ARG A 152 8.26 1.46 -20.69
N ALA A 153 8.23 2.32 -21.70
CA ALA A 153 7.51 3.60 -21.63
C ALA A 153 6.04 3.44 -21.23
N THR A 154 5.37 2.35 -21.65
CA THR A 154 4.00 2.04 -21.24
C THR A 154 3.93 1.66 -19.76
N VAL A 155 4.88 0.86 -19.28
CA VAL A 155 4.97 0.46 -17.85
C VAL A 155 5.29 1.67 -16.98
N ASP A 156 6.20 2.53 -17.43
CA ASP A 156 6.58 3.76 -16.72
C ASP A 156 5.42 4.76 -16.68
N ALA A 157 4.67 4.92 -17.76
CA ALA A 157 3.48 5.77 -17.82
C ALA A 157 2.40 5.28 -16.85
N LEU A 158 2.10 3.98 -16.84
CA LEU A 158 1.12 3.36 -15.93
C LEU A 158 1.58 3.44 -14.48
N THR A 159 2.86 3.21 -14.21
CA THR A 159 3.44 3.35 -12.87
C THR A 159 3.31 4.79 -12.36
N SER A 160 3.57 5.78 -13.22
CA SER A 160 3.39 7.20 -12.89
C SER A 160 1.93 7.56 -12.62
N GLU A 161 1.00 7.02 -13.41
CA GLU A 161 -0.44 7.23 -13.20
C GLU A 161 -0.92 6.58 -11.91
N LEU A 162 -0.51 5.34 -11.62
CA LEU A 162 -0.77 4.69 -10.33
C LEU A 162 -0.23 5.48 -9.15
N LEU A 163 0.99 5.98 -9.25
CA LEU A 163 1.58 6.84 -8.22
C LEU A 163 0.71 8.09 -7.96
N SER A 164 0.25 8.72 -9.03
CA SER A 164 -0.66 9.88 -8.95
C SER A 164 -1.98 9.53 -8.26
N ILE A 165 -2.57 8.38 -8.57
CA ILE A 165 -3.79 7.88 -7.92
C ILE A 165 -3.54 7.61 -6.43
N ILE A 166 -2.45 6.94 -6.10
CA ILE A 166 -2.05 6.64 -4.71
C ILE A 166 -1.85 7.94 -3.92
N LEU A 167 -1.19 8.94 -4.49
CA LEU A 167 -0.99 10.23 -3.83
C LEU A 167 -2.31 10.98 -3.59
N ARG A 168 -3.23 10.98 -4.56
CA ARG A 168 -4.57 11.57 -4.39
C ARG A 168 -5.37 10.85 -3.31
N ALA A 169 -5.33 9.51 -3.29
CA ALA A 169 -5.97 8.70 -2.27
C ALA A 169 -5.39 8.95 -0.87
N LEU A 170 -4.07 9.15 -0.77
CA LEU A 170 -3.38 9.50 0.47
C LEU A 170 -3.86 10.85 1.03
N VAL A 171 -3.97 11.87 0.18
CA VAL A 171 -4.48 13.19 0.59
C VAL A 171 -5.92 13.06 1.10
N LEU A 172 -6.79 12.34 0.37
CA LEU A 172 -8.17 12.09 0.79
C LEU A 172 -8.21 11.34 2.12
N GLY A 173 -7.41 10.29 2.27
CA GLY A 173 -7.29 9.51 3.50
C GLY A 173 -6.86 10.35 4.71
N LEU A 174 -5.91 11.27 4.52
CA LEU A 174 -5.49 12.20 5.57
C LEU A 174 -6.61 13.15 5.99
N VAL A 175 -7.40 13.68 5.05
CA VAL A 175 -8.57 14.52 5.36
C VAL A 175 -9.60 13.73 6.18
N ILE A 176 -9.93 12.52 5.74
CA ILE A 176 -10.85 11.64 6.48
C ILE A 176 -10.30 11.33 7.88
N CYS A 177 -9.00 11.07 8.01
CA CYS A 177 -8.34 10.82 9.29
C CYS A 177 -8.51 11.98 10.27
N VAL A 178 -8.34 13.22 9.81
CA VAL A 178 -8.54 14.41 10.65
C VAL A 178 -9.99 14.51 11.13
N ILE A 179 -10.96 14.30 10.24
CA ILE A 179 -12.39 14.33 10.57
C ILE A 179 -12.72 13.23 11.61
N LEU A 180 -12.32 11.99 11.36
CA LEU A 180 -12.56 10.86 12.27
C LEU A 180 -11.88 11.08 13.63
N SER A 181 -10.66 11.61 13.63
CA SER A 181 -9.95 11.92 14.87
C SER A 181 -10.68 12.98 15.71
N PHE A 182 -11.30 13.97 15.06
CA PHE A 182 -12.12 14.97 15.74
C PHE A 182 -13.39 14.34 16.35
N LEU A 183 -14.11 13.50 15.60
CA LEU A 183 -15.29 12.77 16.07
C LEU A 183 -14.96 11.85 17.26
N LEU A 184 -13.93 11.01 17.13
CA LEU A 184 -13.46 10.13 18.20
C LEU A 184 -13.04 10.92 19.44
N SER A 185 -12.43 12.10 19.25
CA SER A 185 -12.07 12.97 20.37
C SER A 185 -13.31 13.45 21.16
N GLN A 186 -14.41 13.74 20.49
CA GLN A 186 -15.65 14.14 21.16
C GLN A 186 -16.34 12.96 21.85
N ILE A 187 -16.41 11.81 21.18
CA ILE A 187 -17.15 10.64 21.67
C ILE A 187 -16.42 9.96 22.85
N LEU A 188 -15.09 9.83 22.78
CA LEU A 188 -14.32 9.07 23.77
C LEU A 188 -13.55 9.95 24.76
N ILE A 189 -12.78 10.92 24.26
CA ILE A 189 -11.81 11.65 25.08
C ILE A 189 -12.50 12.65 26.00
N THR A 190 -13.57 13.30 25.55
CA THR A 190 -14.29 14.30 26.33
C THR A 190 -14.93 13.69 27.58
N PRO A 191 -15.72 12.60 27.51
CA PRO A 191 -16.28 11.96 28.70
C PRO A 191 -15.21 11.36 29.63
N ILE A 192 -14.17 10.72 29.09
CA ILE A 192 -13.06 10.20 29.92
C ILE A 192 -12.37 11.32 30.69
N ARG A 193 -12.19 12.49 30.10
CA ARG A 193 -11.63 13.66 30.76
C ARG A 193 -12.57 14.20 31.85
N ALA A 194 -13.87 14.22 31.60
CA ALA A 194 -14.87 14.62 32.59
C ALA A 194 -14.86 13.68 33.82
N LEU A 195 -14.80 12.36 33.59
CA LEU A 195 -14.63 11.36 34.65
C LEU A 195 -13.32 11.56 35.43
N THR A 196 -12.22 11.83 34.74
CA THR A 196 -10.92 12.10 35.38
C THR A 196 -10.99 13.35 36.29
N ILE A 197 -11.68 14.40 35.85
CA ILE A 197 -11.88 15.61 36.65
C ILE A 197 -12.79 15.31 37.85
N GLY A 198 -13.89 14.58 37.63
CA GLY A 198 -14.78 14.15 38.67
C GLY A 198 -14.08 13.33 39.76
N THR A 199 -13.25 12.36 39.35
CA THR A 199 -12.46 11.54 40.31
C THR A 199 -11.49 12.39 41.12
N LYS A 200 -10.85 13.40 40.54
CA LYS A 200 -9.98 14.32 41.26
C LYS A 200 -10.76 15.17 42.28
N ARG A 201 -11.99 15.59 41.97
CA ARG A 201 -12.86 16.33 42.89
C ARG A 201 -13.26 15.46 44.09
N VAL A 202 -13.69 14.22 43.82
CA VAL A 202 -14.02 13.24 44.86
C VAL A 202 -12.80 12.99 45.79
N ALA A 203 -11.60 12.81 45.19
CA ALA A 203 -10.37 12.64 45.97
C ALA A 203 -9.98 13.88 46.81
N ALA A 204 -10.43 15.07 46.42
CA ALA A 204 -10.26 16.31 47.16
C ALA A 204 -11.37 16.58 48.20
N GLY A 205 -12.32 15.63 48.39
CA GLY A 205 -13.42 15.75 49.37
C GLY A 205 -14.67 16.41 48.79
N ASP A 206 -14.75 16.73 47.52
CA ASP A 206 -15.95 17.25 46.87
C ASP A 206 -16.76 16.11 46.23
N TYR A 207 -17.76 15.62 46.97
CA TYR A 207 -18.65 14.53 46.56
C TYR A 207 -19.92 15.02 45.88
N THR A 208 -20.13 16.34 45.75
CA THR A 208 -21.37 16.93 45.23
C THR A 208 -21.45 16.95 43.71
N GLY A 209 -20.29 16.92 43.05
CA GLY A 209 -20.19 16.97 41.59
C GLY A 209 -20.72 15.70 40.93
N ARG A 210 -21.53 15.87 39.88
CA ARG A 210 -21.96 14.77 39.01
C ARG A 210 -21.42 14.96 37.63
N VAL A 211 -21.05 13.85 36.95
CA VAL A 211 -20.64 13.84 35.55
C VAL A 211 -21.89 13.55 34.72
N THR A 212 -22.11 14.35 33.65
CA THR A 212 -23.25 14.15 32.75
C THR A 212 -23.09 12.82 31.98
N VAL A 213 -24.21 12.10 31.83
CA VAL A 213 -24.25 10.81 31.12
C VAL A 213 -24.84 11.06 29.75
N ASP A 214 -23.95 11.26 28.74
CA ASP A 214 -24.36 11.58 27.38
C ASP A 214 -24.22 10.37 26.41
N SER A 215 -23.73 9.24 26.92
CA SER A 215 -23.52 8.01 26.12
C SER A 215 -24.38 6.86 26.64
N ARG A 216 -24.73 5.93 25.75
CA ARG A 216 -25.44 4.68 26.04
C ARG A 216 -24.57 3.44 25.88
N ASP A 217 -23.27 3.63 25.90
CA ASP A 217 -22.23 2.60 25.79
C ASP A 217 -21.53 2.35 27.12
N GLU A 218 -20.45 1.63 27.15
CA GLU A 218 -19.63 1.31 28.33
C GLU A 218 -19.13 2.58 29.04
N ILE A 219 -18.95 3.68 28.30
CA ILE A 219 -18.59 4.98 28.89
C ILE A 219 -19.77 5.57 29.66
N GLY A 220 -20.99 5.40 29.16
CA GLY A 220 -22.22 5.77 29.86
C GLY A 220 -22.39 4.99 31.16
N ASP A 221 -22.22 3.66 31.10
CA ASP A 221 -22.30 2.79 32.30
C ASP A 221 -21.22 3.15 33.31
N LEU A 222 -20.00 3.39 32.88
CA LEU A 222 -18.92 3.84 33.78
C LEU A 222 -19.25 5.18 34.45
N THR A 223 -19.88 6.10 33.71
CA THR A 223 -20.28 7.40 34.24
C THR A 223 -21.40 7.26 35.29
N GLN A 224 -22.37 6.38 35.05
CA GLN A 224 -23.42 6.08 36.03
C GLN A 224 -22.84 5.46 37.30
N ASN A 225 -21.97 4.47 37.18
CA ASN A 225 -21.30 3.80 38.30
C ASN A 225 -20.45 4.79 39.10
N PHE A 226 -19.72 5.70 38.43
CA PHE A 226 -18.98 6.77 39.09
C PHE A 226 -19.91 7.70 39.88
N ASN A 227 -21.01 8.15 39.30
CA ASN A 227 -21.97 9.01 39.95
C ASN A 227 -22.65 8.32 41.18
N HIS A 228 -22.94 7.01 41.03
CA HIS A 228 -23.48 6.21 42.15
C HIS A 228 -22.47 6.10 43.30
N MET A 229 -21.22 5.77 43.00
CA MET A 229 -20.14 5.73 44.01
C MET A 229 -19.95 7.07 44.71
N ALA A 230 -19.92 8.17 43.95
CA ALA A 230 -19.80 9.51 44.55
C ALA A 230 -20.97 9.85 45.47
N LYS A 231 -22.20 9.41 45.13
CA LYS A 231 -23.38 9.57 45.98
C LYS A 231 -23.27 8.77 47.27
N VAL A 232 -22.92 7.49 47.18
CA VAL A 232 -22.75 6.61 48.37
C VAL A 232 -21.71 7.18 49.31
N LEU A 233 -20.57 7.65 48.79
CA LEU A 233 -19.54 8.30 49.60
C LEU A 233 -20.06 9.57 50.27
N GLN A 234 -20.81 10.41 49.56
CA GLN A 234 -21.44 11.62 50.11
C GLN A 234 -22.37 11.30 51.26
N ASP A 235 -23.28 10.33 51.08
CA ASP A 235 -24.27 9.92 52.07
C ASP A 235 -23.57 9.31 53.30
N THR A 236 -22.57 8.44 53.12
CA THR A 236 -21.80 7.81 54.21
C THR A 236 -21.04 8.84 55.06
N ILE A 237 -20.41 9.82 54.41
CA ILE A 237 -19.68 10.87 55.14
C ILE A 237 -20.63 11.79 55.91
N ALA A 238 -21.76 12.17 55.30
CA ALA A 238 -22.78 12.97 55.99
C ALA A 238 -23.36 12.25 57.21
N GLU A 239 -23.57 10.92 57.10
CA GLU A 239 -24.03 10.10 58.23
C GLU A 239 -22.96 10.06 59.33
N ALA A 240 -21.70 9.80 59.00
CA ALA A 240 -20.60 9.77 59.95
C ALA A 240 -20.41 11.14 60.65
N GLU A 241 -20.52 12.26 59.92
CA GLU A 241 -20.46 13.60 60.51
C GLU A 241 -21.63 13.87 61.44
N ASN A 242 -22.83 13.42 61.05
CA ASN A 242 -24.02 13.57 61.88
C ASN A 242 -23.89 12.77 63.22
N GLU A 243 -23.41 11.50 63.10
CA GLU A 243 -23.15 10.69 64.30
C GLU A 243 -22.10 11.33 65.23
N ARG A 244 -20.99 11.82 64.62
CA ARG A 244 -19.96 12.55 65.38
C ARG A 244 -20.52 13.78 66.11
N ASN A 245 -21.34 14.57 65.40
CA ASN A 245 -21.95 15.77 65.96
C ASN A 245 -22.91 15.42 67.07
N LYS A 246 -23.75 14.35 66.98
CA LYS A 246 -24.63 13.85 68.07
C LYS A 246 -23.81 13.45 69.30
N LEU A 247 -22.72 12.68 69.09
CA LEU A 247 -21.81 12.30 70.16
C LEU A 247 -21.19 13.53 70.83
N SER A 248 -20.68 14.49 70.03
CA SER A 248 -20.11 15.74 70.54
C SER A 248 -21.14 16.55 71.36
N THR A 249 -22.37 16.62 70.88
CA THR A 249 -23.47 17.31 71.60
C THR A 249 -23.81 16.61 72.89
N LEU A 250 -23.86 15.28 72.91
CA LEU A 250 -24.06 14.50 74.13
C LEU A 250 -22.99 14.77 75.20
N PHE A 251 -21.70 14.76 74.77
CA PHE A 251 -20.56 15.05 75.65
C PHE A 251 -20.61 16.48 76.20
N LEU A 252 -21.05 17.47 75.45
CA LEU A 252 -21.14 18.86 75.86
C LEU A 252 -22.28 19.10 76.92
N HIS A 253 -23.34 18.29 76.87
CA HIS A 253 -24.51 18.43 77.78
C HIS A 253 -24.57 17.39 78.92
N MET A 254 -23.58 16.50 79.02
CA MET A 254 -23.46 15.59 80.15
C MET A 254 -22.89 16.34 81.30
N THR A 255 -23.73 16.49 82.33
CA THR A 255 -23.41 17.16 83.64
C THR A 255 -22.61 16.24 84.58
N ASP A 256 -22.67 14.91 84.31
CA ASP A 256 -21.94 13.90 85.07
C ASP A 256 -20.74 13.41 84.38
N GLY A 257 -19.60 13.25 85.04
CA GLY A 257 -18.34 12.81 84.43
C GLY A 257 -18.40 11.36 83.95
N VAL A 258 -18.05 11.10 82.67
CA VAL A 258 -17.88 9.74 82.10
C VAL A 258 -16.44 9.32 82.32
N VAL A 259 -16.25 8.22 83.02
CA VAL A 259 -14.97 7.58 83.17
C VAL A 259 -14.97 6.35 82.19
N ALA A 260 -14.12 6.38 81.15
CA ALA A 260 -13.90 5.24 80.29
C ALA A 260 -12.72 4.42 80.84
N PHE A 261 -12.94 3.14 81.06
CA PHE A 261 -11.95 2.16 81.46
C PHE A 261 -11.34 1.46 80.25
#